data_a10f44334aabdbb317c63afae126b599
#
_entry.id   a10f44334aabdbb317c63afae126b599
#
_cell.length_a   1.000
_cell.length_b   1.000
_cell.length_c   1.000
_cell.angle_alpha   90.00
_cell.angle_beta   90.00
_cell.angle_gamma   90.00
#
_symmetry.space_group_name_H-M   'P 1'
#
loop_
_entity.id
_entity.type
_entity.pdbx_description
1 polymer ?
#
loop_
_entity_poly.entity_id
_entity_poly.type
_entity_poly.pdbx_seq_one_letter_code
_entity_poly.pdbx_strand_id
1 'polypeptide(L)'
;MKKDKIIKIVGGFALSARSEMRMVGVHADLKRVVRRAIELTPFDFGITSGKRTVEEQNALFKQGASQLDGYNKKSRHQSGCAVDFVVYDENGKVTWGFSYYEQVSWAFKQAADELGIPIVWGGDWVSFKDGPHIELDRAHYS
;
A
#
# COMPACT_ATOMS: atom_id res chain seq x y z
N MET A 1 18.91 25.35 -10.79
CA MET A 1 18.26 24.97 -10.89
C MET A 1 18.04 24.47 -10.51
N LYS A 2 18.00 24.10 -10.20
CA LYS A 2 17.46 23.38 -10.17
C LYS A 2 16.58 23.10 -9.52
N LYS A 3 15.84 23.42 -8.80
CA LYS A 3 14.76 23.18 -8.29
C LYS A 3 13.73 22.54 -9.06
N ASP A 4 13.41 22.86 -10.15
CA ASP A 4 12.64 22.20 -11.16
C ASP A 4 13.00 20.77 -11.34
N LYS A 5 14.25 20.50 -11.26
CA LYS A 5 14.74 19.16 -11.44
C LYS A 5 14.24 18.23 -10.38
N ILE A 6 14.12 18.72 -9.16
CA ILE A 6 13.61 17.93 -8.06
C ILE A 6 12.18 17.52 -8.37
N ILE A 7 11.41 18.45 -8.86
CA ILE A 7 10.02 18.16 -9.21
C ILE A 7 9.94 17.09 -10.28
N LYS A 8 10.85 17.13 -11.25
CA LYS A 8 10.85 16.15 -12.33
C LYS A 8 11.21 14.76 -11.82
N ILE A 9 12.05 14.69 -10.80
CA ILE A 9 12.42 13.40 -10.21
C ILE A 9 11.25 12.81 -9.45
N VAL A 10 10.56 13.63 -8.67
CA VAL A 10 9.37 13.19 -7.96
C VAL A 10 8.31 12.83 -8.97
N GLY A 11 7.70 11.66 -8.81
CA GLY A 11 6.65 11.24 -9.71
C GLY A 11 7.14 10.69 -11.03
N GLY A 12 8.41 10.26 -11.09
CA GLY A 12 8.96 9.67 -12.31
C GLY A 12 8.67 8.18 -12.44
N PHE A 13 7.89 7.60 -11.54
CA PHE A 13 7.66 6.16 -11.50
C PHE A 13 6.30 5.78 -12.08
N ALA A 14 6.18 4.52 -12.45
CA ALA A 14 4.94 3.96 -12.95
C ALA A 14 4.75 2.57 -12.35
N LEU A 15 3.49 2.18 -12.13
CA LEU A 15 3.19 0.84 -11.62
C LEU A 15 3.56 -0.21 -12.66
N SER A 16 4.21 -1.28 -12.21
CA SER A 16 4.53 -2.40 -13.08
C SER A 16 3.25 -3.17 -13.43
N ALA A 17 3.32 -3.93 -14.53
CA ALA A 17 2.23 -4.82 -14.91
C ALA A 17 1.91 -5.81 -13.78
N ARG A 18 2.95 -6.28 -13.07
CA ARG A 18 2.77 -7.18 -11.94
C ARG A 18 1.98 -6.53 -10.81
N SER A 19 2.29 -5.26 -10.51
CA SER A 19 1.55 -4.51 -9.48
C SER A 19 0.09 -4.36 -9.86
N GLU A 20 -0.19 -4.04 -11.14
CA GLU A 20 -1.57 -3.92 -11.61
C GLU A 20 -2.30 -5.25 -11.50
N MET A 21 -1.65 -6.35 -11.86
CA MET A 21 -2.26 -7.68 -11.72
C MET A 21 -2.60 -8.01 -10.28
N ARG A 22 -1.74 -7.65 -9.35
CA ARG A 22 -1.95 -7.92 -7.93
C ARG A 22 -3.09 -7.10 -7.34
N MET A 23 -3.53 -6.07 -8.04
CA MET A 23 -4.67 -5.26 -7.59
C MET A 23 -6.02 -5.72 -8.16
N VAL A 24 -6.04 -6.80 -8.93
CA VAL A 24 -7.32 -7.36 -9.42
C VAL A 24 -8.17 -7.74 -8.20
N GLY A 25 -9.42 -7.25 -8.17
CA GLY A 25 -10.33 -7.48 -7.06
C GLY A 25 -10.22 -6.48 -5.91
N VAL A 26 -9.20 -5.62 -5.92
CA VAL A 26 -9.07 -4.55 -4.95
C VAL A 26 -10.13 -3.48 -5.25
N HIS A 27 -10.67 -2.85 -4.21
CA HIS A 27 -11.69 -1.81 -4.33
C HIS A 27 -11.21 -0.70 -5.28
N ALA A 28 -12.12 -0.24 -6.15
CA ALA A 28 -11.78 0.75 -7.16
C ALA A 28 -11.18 2.03 -6.56
N ASP A 29 -11.70 2.48 -5.42
CA ASP A 29 -11.19 3.68 -4.78
C ASP A 29 -9.76 3.50 -4.30
N LEU A 30 -9.43 2.33 -3.75
CA LEU A 30 -8.06 2.07 -3.32
C LEU A 30 -7.10 2.00 -4.51
N LYS A 31 -7.54 1.40 -5.61
CA LYS A 31 -6.73 1.39 -6.83
C LYS A 31 -6.43 2.79 -7.34
N ARG A 32 -7.41 3.70 -7.24
CA ARG A 32 -7.22 5.10 -7.64
C ARG A 32 -6.14 5.78 -6.78
N VAL A 33 -6.19 5.53 -5.47
CA VAL A 33 -5.18 6.07 -4.56
C VAL A 33 -3.78 5.55 -4.92
N VAL A 34 -3.65 4.24 -5.13
CA VAL A 34 -2.36 3.63 -5.48
C VAL A 34 -1.82 4.22 -6.79
N ARG A 35 -2.68 4.34 -7.81
CA ARG A 35 -2.26 4.87 -9.12
C ARG A 35 -1.85 6.33 -9.05
N ARG A 36 -2.46 7.10 -8.18
CA ARG A 36 -2.04 8.49 -7.98
C ARG A 36 -0.77 8.56 -7.13
N ALA A 37 -0.66 7.72 -6.12
CA ALA A 37 0.51 7.70 -5.24
C ALA A 37 1.81 7.43 -6.01
N ILE A 38 1.78 6.52 -7.00
CA ILE A 38 3.00 6.20 -7.76
C ILE A 38 3.49 7.42 -8.55
N GLU A 39 2.60 8.35 -8.87
CA GLU A 39 2.98 9.57 -9.58
C GLU A 39 3.59 10.62 -8.63
N LEU A 40 3.32 10.50 -7.32
CA LEU A 40 3.74 11.49 -6.33
C LEU A 40 4.93 11.03 -5.49
N THR A 41 5.19 9.73 -5.45
CA THR A 41 6.12 9.15 -4.48
C THR A 41 7.58 9.53 -4.76
N PRO A 42 8.38 9.77 -3.70
CA PRO A 42 9.80 10.02 -3.85
C PRO A 42 10.62 8.75 -4.12
N PHE A 43 10.08 7.57 -3.79
CA PHE A 43 10.73 6.29 -4.05
C PHE A 43 9.77 5.37 -4.76
N ASP A 44 10.30 4.57 -5.69
CA ASP A 44 9.48 3.60 -6.40
C ASP A 44 8.94 2.55 -5.42
N PHE A 45 7.75 2.05 -5.72
CA PHE A 45 7.18 0.96 -4.95
C PHE A 45 6.44 -0.01 -5.87
N GLY A 46 6.21 -1.20 -5.37
CA GLY A 46 5.42 -2.22 -6.07
C GLY A 46 4.40 -2.82 -5.14
N ILE A 47 3.27 -3.22 -5.69
CA ILE A 47 2.23 -3.90 -4.91
C ILE A 47 2.62 -5.38 -4.80
N THR A 48 2.60 -5.90 -3.58
CA THR A 48 2.94 -7.29 -3.31
C THR A 48 1.73 -8.14 -2.98
N SER A 49 0.66 -7.55 -2.46
CA SER A 49 -0.54 -8.28 -2.09
C SER A 49 -1.75 -7.36 -2.21
N GLY A 50 -2.82 -7.87 -2.80
CA GLY A 50 -4.09 -7.16 -2.89
C GLY A 50 -5.19 -7.97 -2.23
N LYS A 51 -6.21 -8.37 -2.99
CA LYS A 51 -7.29 -9.16 -2.44
C LYS A 51 -6.81 -10.58 -2.12
N ARG A 52 -7.26 -11.09 -0.97
CA ARG A 52 -6.96 -12.48 -0.54
C ARG A 52 -8.24 -13.27 -0.41
N THR A 53 -8.16 -14.56 -0.74
CA THR A 53 -9.23 -15.49 -0.41
C THR A 53 -9.14 -15.84 1.06
N VAL A 54 -10.23 -16.43 1.59
CA VAL A 54 -10.23 -16.89 2.98
C VAL A 54 -9.14 -17.95 3.18
N GLU A 55 -8.94 -18.81 2.20
CA GLU A 55 -7.92 -19.86 2.26
C GLU A 55 -6.51 -19.28 2.32
N GLU A 56 -6.25 -18.28 1.49
CA GLU A 56 -4.94 -17.61 1.50
C GLU A 56 -4.67 -16.93 2.85
N GLN A 57 -5.69 -16.27 3.40
CA GLN A 57 -5.56 -15.61 4.68
C GLN A 57 -5.32 -16.62 5.79
N ASN A 58 -6.04 -17.74 5.77
CA ASN A 58 -5.87 -18.78 6.79
C ASN A 58 -4.48 -19.42 6.70
N ALA A 59 -3.95 -19.59 5.48
CA ALA A 59 -2.60 -20.11 5.30
C ALA A 59 -1.55 -19.20 5.95
N LEU A 60 -1.71 -17.87 5.78
CA LEU A 60 -0.82 -16.91 6.42
C LEU A 60 -0.92 -16.99 7.95
N PHE A 61 -2.12 -17.15 8.47
CA PHE A 61 -2.33 -17.31 9.91
C PHE A 61 -1.62 -18.55 10.43
N LYS A 62 -1.77 -19.67 9.73
CA LYS A 62 -1.14 -20.93 10.15
C LYS A 62 0.38 -20.87 10.10
N GLN A 63 0.94 -20.06 9.22
CA GLN A 63 2.38 -19.87 9.12
C GLN A 63 2.91 -18.87 10.12
N GLY A 64 2.05 -18.23 10.90
CA GLY A 64 2.43 -17.20 11.86
C GLY A 64 2.70 -15.85 11.22
N ALA A 65 2.38 -15.69 9.93
CA ALA A 65 2.59 -14.43 9.22
C ALA A 65 1.47 -13.43 9.42
N SER A 66 0.34 -13.85 9.97
CA SER A 66 -0.79 -12.99 10.28
C SER A 66 -1.47 -13.46 11.56
N GLN A 67 -2.08 -12.51 12.29
CA GLN A 67 -2.85 -12.82 13.48
C GLN A 67 -4.33 -13.03 13.16
N LEU A 68 -4.72 -12.90 11.90
CA LEU A 68 -6.10 -13.00 11.45
C LEU A 68 -6.29 -14.33 10.74
N ASP A 69 -7.22 -15.16 11.21
CA ASP A 69 -7.42 -16.51 10.68
C ASP A 69 -8.22 -16.55 9.38
N GLY A 70 -8.88 -15.47 9.04
CA GLY A 70 -9.66 -15.35 7.82
C GLY A 70 -11.10 -15.80 7.96
N TYR A 71 -11.45 -16.47 9.06
CA TYR A 71 -12.81 -16.97 9.32
C TYR A 71 -13.48 -16.17 10.42
N ASN A 72 -12.93 -16.23 11.62
CA ASN A 72 -13.46 -15.50 12.77
C ASN A 72 -12.90 -14.08 12.82
N LYS A 73 -11.64 -13.92 12.42
CA LYS A 73 -10.96 -12.64 12.37
C LYS A 73 -10.54 -12.40 10.92
N LYS A 74 -11.32 -11.61 10.21
CA LYS A 74 -11.10 -11.36 8.79
C LYS A 74 -10.11 -10.23 8.59
N SER A 75 -9.31 -10.37 7.52
CA SER A 75 -8.38 -9.33 7.08
C SER A 75 -9.07 -8.38 6.11
N ARG A 76 -8.69 -7.13 6.11
CA ARG A 76 -9.16 -6.15 5.13
C ARG A 76 -8.77 -6.54 3.70
N HIS A 77 -7.72 -7.33 3.53
CA HIS A 77 -7.37 -7.88 2.22
C HIS A 77 -8.47 -8.77 1.66
N GLN A 78 -9.24 -9.43 2.50
CA GLN A 78 -10.30 -10.32 2.05
C GLN A 78 -11.46 -9.57 1.38
N SER A 79 -11.72 -8.34 1.79
CA SER A 79 -12.76 -7.51 1.18
C SER A 79 -12.22 -6.64 0.05
N GLY A 80 -10.93 -6.74 -0.26
CA GLY A 80 -10.31 -5.89 -1.27
C GLY A 80 -10.03 -4.48 -0.79
N CYS A 81 -10.10 -4.23 0.52
CA CYS A 81 -9.93 -2.90 1.09
C CYS A 81 -8.52 -2.62 1.60
N ALA A 82 -7.56 -3.49 1.29
CA ALA A 82 -6.18 -3.30 1.69
C ALA A 82 -5.22 -3.78 0.60
N VAL A 83 -4.06 -3.15 0.56
CA VAL A 83 -2.92 -3.60 -0.27
C VAL A 83 -1.66 -3.57 0.58
N ASP A 84 -0.73 -4.45 0.25
CA ASP A 84 0.64 -4.40 0.77
C ASP A 84 1.56 -3.96 -0.35
N PHE A 85 2.63 -3.28 0.01
CA PHE A 85 3.59 -2.77 -0.97
C PHE A 85 5.02 -2.95 -0.47
N VAL A 86 5.96 -2.92 -1.41
CA VAL A 86 7.38 -2.95 -1.13
C VAL A 86 7.99 -1.70 -1.72
N VAL A 87 8.99 -1.14 -1.04
CA VAL A 87 9.68 0.08 -1.49
C VAL A 87 11.06 -0.28 -2.02
N TYR A 88 11.45 0.41 -3.08
CA TYR A 88 12.79 0.31 -3.66
C TYR A 88 13.59 1.55 -3.28
N ASP A 89 14.83 1.34 -2.88
CA ASP A 89 15.69 2.45 -2.49
C ASP A 89 16.23 3.21 -3.71
N GLU A 90 17.13 4.15 -3.47
CA GLU A 90 17.73 4.98 -4.51
C GLU A 90 18.46 4.19 -5.59
N ASN A 91 18.87 2.98 -5.26
CA ASN A 91 19.57 2.09 -6.18
C ASN A 91 18.65 1.07 -6.84
N GLY A 92 17.34 1.19 -6.62
CA GLY A 92 16.36 0.27 -7.19
C GLY A 92 16.29 -1.07 -6.47
N LYS A 93 16.82 -1.16 -5.27
CA LYS A 93 16.80 -2.40 -4.49
C LYS A 93 15.72 -2.36 -3.43
N VAL A 94 15.12 -3.50 -3.17
CA VAL A 94 14.12 -3.63 -2.11
C VAL A 94 14.73 -3.20 -0.79
N THR A 95 14.02 -2.35 -0.05
CA THR A 95 14.41 -1.93 1.28
C THR A 95 13.28 -2.18 2.27
N TRP A 96 13.62 -2.44 3.51
CA TRP A 96 12.66 -2.60 4.61
C TRP A 96 12.82 -1.52 5.68
N GLY A 97 13.64 -0.48 5.39
CA GLY A 97 13.82 0.62 6.32
C GLY A 97 12.54 1.40 6.52
N PHE A 98 12.09 1.54 7.77
CA PHE A 98 10.82 2.16 8.10
C PHE A 98 10.70 3.58 7.53
N SER A 99 11.79 4.33 7.54
CA SER A 99 11.82 5.69 7.00
C SER A 99 11.40 5.75 5.54
N TYR A 100 11.79 4.76 4.74
CA TYR A 100 11.37 4.69 3.34
C TYR A 100 9.86 4.52 3.22
N TYR A 101 9.30 3.63 4.05
CA TYR A 101 7.85 3.39 4.04
C TYR A 101 7.07 4.61 4.54
N GLU A 102 7.62 5.32 5.52
CA GLU A 102 7.01 6.57 5.98
C GLU A 102 6.94 7.61 4.86
N GLN A 103 8.05 7.79 4.12
CA GLN A 103 8.07 8.76 3.03
C GLN A 103 7.13 8.37 1.89
N VAL A 104 7.06 7.08 1.58
CA VAL A 104 6.11 6.60 0.57
C VAL A 104 4.67 6.75 1.09
N SER A 105 4.44 6.56 2.39
CA SER A 105 3.10 6.76 2.96
C SER A 105 2.61 8.19 2.78
N TRP A 106 3.50 9.17 2.76
CA TRP A 106 3.12 10.56 2.50
C TRP A 106 2.51 10.70 1.10
N ALA A 107 3.05 9.98 0.12
CA ALA A 107 2.49 10.00 -1.23
C ALA A 107 1.09 9.37 -1.26
N PHE A 108 0.89 8.27 -0.54
CA PHE A 108 -0.43 7.66 -0.43
C PHE A 108 -1.42 8.60 0.25
N LYS A 109 -1.00 9.26 1.32
CA LYS A 109 -1.86 10.20 2.04
C LYS A 109 -2.19 11.42 1.19
N GLN A 110 -1.22 11.92 0.45
CA GLN A 110 -1.45 13.04 -0.47
C GLN A 110 -2.44 12.64 -1.57
N ALA A 111 -2.25 11.48 -2.17
CA ALA A 111 -3.15 10.98 -3.20
C ALA A 111 -4.57 10.83 -2.65
N ALA A 112 -4.70 10.25 -1.47
CA ALA A 112 -6.00 10.07 -0.83
C ALA A 112 -6.68 11.41 -0.57
N ASP A 113 -5.92 12.39 -0.10
CA ASP A 113 -6.45 13.72 0.16
C ASP A 113 -6.95 14.38 -1.13
N GLU A 114 -6.15 14.31 -2.20
CA GLU A 114 -6.57 14.87 -3.49
C GLU A 114 -7.85 14.24 -4.02
N LEU A 115 -8.01 12.95 -3.80
CA LEU A 115 -9.15 12.20 -4.33
C LEU A 115 -10.36 12.18 -3.39
N GLY A 116 -10.19 12.65 -2.16
CA GLY A 116 -11.26 12.61 -1.16
C GLY A 116 -11.54 11.19 -0.68
N ILE A 117 -10.54 10.32 -0.68
CA ILE A 117 -10.68 8.92 -0.28
C ILE A 117 -9.92 8.70 1.02
N PRO A 118 -10.61 8.42 2.15
CA PRO A 118 -9.91 8.24 3.42
C PRO A 118 -9.21 6.89 3.48
N ILE A 119 -7.93 6.91 3.85
CA ILE A 119 -7.12 5.72 4.01
C ILE A 119 -6.44 5.70 5.37
N VAL A 120 -5.91 4.54 5.74
CA VAL A 120 -5.08 4.36 6.92
C VAL A 120 -3.80 3.67 6.50
N TRP A 121 -2.67 4.17 6.99
CA TRP A 121 -1.37 3.53 6.81
C TRP A 121 -1.06 2.69 8.05
N GLY A 122 -0.66 1.43 7.83
CA GLY A 122 -0.35 0.51 8.93
C GLY A 122 0.80 0.97 9.81
N GLY A 123 1.69 1.79 9.29
CA GLY A 123 2.78 2.37 10.09
C GLY A 123 2.33 3.37 11.15
N ASP A 124 1.09 3.87 11.04
CA ASP A 124 0.52 4.76 12.04
C ASP A 124 -0.13 4.02 13.21
N TRP A 125 -0.22 2.70 13.14
CA TRP A 125 -0.84 1.93 14.21
C TRP A 125 -0.01 2.01 15.49
N VAL A 126 -0.70 2.03 16.64
CA VAL A 126 -0.04 2.10 17.94
C VAL A 126 0.70 0.80 18.24
N SER A 127 0.09 -0.34 17.92
CA SER A 127 0.70 -1.65 18.09
C SER A 127 0.64 -2.41 16.79
N PHE A 128 1.55 -3.37 16.61
CA PHE A 128 1.65 -4.18 15.41
C PHE A 128 1.79 -3.31 14.16
N LYS A 129 2.69 -2.30 14.22
CA LYS A 129 2.93 -1.42 13.09
C LYS A 129 3.28 -2.23 11.85
N ASP A 130 2.69 -1.84 10.73
CA ASP A 130 2.85 -2.53 9.46
C ASP A 130 3.11 -1.50 8.36
N GLY A 131 4.38 -1.16 8.17
CA GLY A 131 4.78 -0.15 7.18
C GLY A 131 4.35 -0.47 5.75
N PRO A 132 4.43 -1.73 5.30
CA PRO A 132 3.99 -2.10 3.95
C PRO A 132 2.48 -2.14 3.72
N HIS A 133 1.66 -1.64 4.61
CA HIS A 133 0.20 -1.83 4.56
C HIS A 133 -0.58 -0.52 4.41
N ILE A 134 -1.47 -0.46 3.43
CA ILE A 134 -2.43 0.64 3.23
C ILE A 134 -3.82 0.04 3.15
N GLU A 135 -4.78 0.62 3.86
CA GLU A 135 -6.18 0.18 3.76
C GLU A 135 -7.12 1.36 3.70
N LEU A 136 -8.31 1.12 3.14
CA LEU A 136 -9.39 2.10 3.18
C LEU A 136 -9.90 2.21 4.62
N ASP A 137 -10.26 3.43 5.03
CA ASP A 137 -10.73 3.71 6.39
C ASP A 137 -12.03 2.94 6.67
N ARG A 138 -12.04 2.19 7.75
CA ARG A 138 -13.19 1.35 8.13
C ARG A 138 -14.44 2.14 8.44
N ALA A 139 -14.30 3.39 8.84
CA ALA A 139 -15.45 4.24 9.12
C ALA A 139 -16.26 4.54 7.86
N HIS A 140 -15.63 4.45 6.70
CA HIS A 140 -16.25 4.79 5.42
C HIS A 140 -16.36 3.59 4.47
N TYR A 141 -15.63 2.51 4.73
CA TYR A 141 -15.61 1.32 3.89
C TYR A 141 -15.65 0.09 4.79
N SER A 142 -16.76 -0.62 4.78
CA SER A 142 -16.94 -1.80 5.64
C SER A 142 -16.37 -3.09 5.05
#